data_efc84edacab283a014b092c6c0848069
#
_entry.id   efc84edacab283a014b092c6c0848069
#
_cell.length_a   1.000
_cell.length_b   1.000
_cell.length_c   1.000
_cell.angle_alpha   90.00
_cell.angle_beta   90.00
_cell.angle_gamma   90.00
#
_symmetry.space_group_name_H-M   'P 1'
#
loop_
_entity.id
_entity.type
_entity.pdbx_description
1 polymer ?
#
loop_
_entity_poly.entity_id
_entity_poly.type
_entity_poly.pdbx_seq_one_letter_code
_entity_poly.pdbx_strand_id
1 'polypeptide(L)'
;LHRLIRRQRQMCIRDSKEVFPKALAALIEQLESFYGFAASYSSVSFLVAFGAVVGNTTLVRYYNNFIESCALFVVLIGKPSKGKSAPIKYALKFLLECDLGKYSTYKNEVKAYKENEARRKNGEEVEPMEYPTLKQRVLNDATMEAILACLYENPRGILLYHDELKGLFGTMNRYRAGSDTEILLSMWSHMPINVNRKGSDPIKINNPFCSIIGGTQPDVFKQMFTGTDNGLPDRFLFCAQPVSYTHLRAHETEADL
;
A
#
# COMPACT_ATOMS: atom_id res chain seq x y z
N LEU A 1 13.64 3.16 -18.25
CA LEU A 1 13.65 3.26 -16.77
C LEU A 1 14.35 4.55 -16.30
N HIS A 2 15.59 4.83 -16.72
CA HIS A 2 16.32 6.08 -16.37
C HIS A 2 15.60 7.36 -16.84
N ARG A 3 14.91 7.33 -17.99
CA ARG A 3 14.11 8.45 -18.49
C ARG A 3 12.83 8.67 -17.67
N LEU A 4 12.15 7.61 -17.26
CA LEU A 4 10.96 7.66 -16.38
C LEU A 4 11.32 8.25 -15.02
N ILE A 5 12.36 7.73 -14.38
CA ILE A 5 12.85 8.25 -13.09
C ILE A 5 13.28 9.72 -13.19
N ARG A 6 13.90 10.15 -14.30
CA ARG A 6 14.28 11.57 -14.49
C ARG A 6 13.06 12.48 -14.69
N ARG A 7 12.03 12.06 -15.43
CA ARG A 7 10.78 12.83 -15.59
C ARG A 7 10.01 12.92 -14.28
N GLN A 8 9.91 11.82 -13.54
CA GLN A 8 9.28 11.83 -12.22
C GLN A 8 10.10 12.59 -11.16
N ARG A 9 11.44 12.66 -11.26
CA ARG A 9 12.27 13.51 -10.37
C ARG A 9 11.93 14.99 -10.46
N GLN A 10 11.47 15.49 -11.60
CA GLN A 10 11.02 16.88 -11.72
C GLN A 10 9.63 17.10 -11.12
N MET A 11 8.81 16.04 -10.98
CA MET A 11 7.52 16.08 -10.31
C MET A 11 7.60 15.72 -8.81
N CYS A 12 8.72 15.15 -8.35
CA CYS A 12 8.89 14.80 -6.93
C CYS A 12 9.09 16.05 -6.08
N ILE A 13 7.97 16.59 -5.61
CA ILE A 13 7.76 17.24 -4.31
C ILE A 13 8.93 18.14 -3.87
N ARG A 14 9.48 18.92 -4.79
CA ARG A 14 10.40 20.01 -4.46
C ARG A 14 9.65 21.13 -3.72
N ASP A 15 8.34 21.19 -3.92
CA ASP A 15 7.45 22.22 -3.41
C ASP A 15 6.31 21.61 -2.56
N SER A 16 6.62 20.58 -1.75
CA SER A 16 5.63 19.94 -0.86
C SER A 16 4.95 20.94 0.08
N LYS A 17 5.61 22.04 0.40
CA LYS A 17 5.06 23.12 1.23
C LYS A 17 3.89 23.85 0.57
N GLU A 18 3.85 23.91 -0.77
CA GLU A 18 2.81 24.61 -1.52
C GLU A 18 1.63 23.69 -1.87
N VAL A 19 1.90 22.38 -1.98
CA VAL A 19 0.90 21.38 -2.39
C VAL A 19 0.04 20.89 -1.22
N PHE A 20 0.64 20.80 -0.01
CA PHE A 20 -0.06 20.26 1.15
C PHE A 20 -0.74 21.34 2.00
N PRO A 21 -1.83 21.02 2.68
CA PRO A 21 -2.38 21.87 3.73
C PRO A 21 -1.29 22.23 4.76
N LYS A 22 -1.31 23.48 5.25
CA LYS A 22 -0.28 24.01 6.16
C LYS A 22 0.05 23.09 7.34
N ALA A 23 -0.97 22.46 7.93
CA ALA A 23 -0.78 21.54 9.06
C ALA A 23 0.04 20.30 8.67
N LEU A 24 -0.21 19.74 7.48
CA LEU A 24 0.55 18.58 7.00
C LEU A 24 1.98 18.97 6.59
N ALA A 25 2.14 20.12 5.94
CA ALA A 25 3.46 20.64 5.59
C ALA A 25 4.32 20.83 6.86
N ALA A 26 3.76 21.45 7.91
CA ALA A 26 4.43 21.63 9.20
C ALA A 26 4.78 20.31 9.88
N LEU A 27 3.88 19.30 9.81
CA LEU A 27 4.17 17.96 10.33
C LEU A 27 5.33 17.31 9.59
N ILE A 28 5.37 17.40 8.26
CA ILE A 28 6.46 16.83 7.45
C ILE A 28 7.80 17.51 7.81
N GLU A 29 7.82 18.82 7.99
CA GLU A 29 9.01 19.55 8.45
C GLU A 29 9.47 19.10 9.85
N GLN A 30 8.56 18.89 10.76
CA GLN A 30 8.89 18.36 12.10
C GLN A 30 9.45 16.93 12.01
N LEU A 31 8.86 16.05 11.19
CA LEU A 31 9.37 14.70 10.99
C LEU A 31 10.77 14.69 10.38
N GLU A 32 11.06 15.60 9.48
CA GLU A 32 12.39 15.75 8.91
C GLU A 32 13.39 16.25 9.95
N SER A 33 13.04 17.31 10.69
CA SER A 33 13.95 17.97 11.64
C SER A 33 14.22 17.14 12.91
N PHE A 34 13.20 16.46 13.47
CA PHE A 34 13.35 15.73 14.73
C PHE A 34 13.71 14.26 14.54
N TYR A 35 13.20 13.61 13.47
CA TYR A 35 13.39 12.17 13.23
C TYR A 35 14.33 11.88 12.07
N GLY A 36 14.74 12.90 11.31
CA GLY A 36 15.56 12.71 10.11
C GLY A 36 14.85 11.98 8.97
N PHE A 37 13.52 11.99 8.97
CA PHE A 37 12.75 11.38 7.88
C PHE A 37 12.88 12.25 6.64
N ALA A 38 13.17 11.64 5.50
CA ALA A 38 13.17 12.40 4.26
C ALA A 38 11.77 12.97 3.98
N ALA A 39 11.67 14.28 3.76
CA ALA A 39 10.40 14.95 3.48
C ALA A 39 9.66 14.31 2.29
N SER A 40 10.38 13.90 1.23
CA SER A 40 9.81 13.20 0.08
C SER A 40 9.17 11.86 0.44
N TYR A 41 9.80 11.07 1.32
CA TYR A 41 9.25 9.79 1.77
C TYR A 41 8.03 9.99 2.65
N SER A 42 8.08 10.96 3.57
CA SER A 42 6.95 11.32 4.43
C SER A 42 5.76 11.79 3.58
N SER A 43 6.00 12.69 2.64
CA SER A 43 4.96 13.25 1.76
C SER A 43 4.19 12.18 0.99
N VAL A 44 4.90 11.30 0.28
CA VAL A 44 4.23 10.25 -0.50
C VAL A 44 3.56 9.20 0.39
N SER A 45 4.12 8.93 1.58
CA SER A 45 3.51 8.01 2.54
C SER A 45 2.18 8.55 3.07
N PHE A 46 2.10 9.83 3.38
CA PHE A 46 0.84 10.47 3.78
C PHE A 46 -0.18 10.50 2.64
N LEU A 47 0.24 10.76 1.39
CA LEU A 47 -0.68 10.71 0.24
C LEU A 47 -1.32 9.33 0.10
N VAL A 48 -0.53 8.27 0.20
CA VAL A 48 -1.04 6.89 0.15
C VAL A 48 -1.96 6.60 1.33
N ALA A 49 -1.58 7.02 2.55
CA ALA A 49 -2.40 6.82 3.75
C ALA A 49 -3.76 7.53 3.63
N PHE A 50 -3.78 8.78 3.17
CA PHE A 50 -5.03 9.52 2.95
C PHE A 50 -5.86 8.90 1.83
N GLY A 51 -5.26 8.50 0.71
CA GLY A 51 -5.94 7.76 -0.35
C GLY A 51 -6.61 6.50 0.18
N ALA A 52 -5.92 5.72 1.03
CA ALA A 52 -6.46 4.52 1.66
C ALA A 52 -7.60 4.83 2.66
N VAL A 53 -7.55 5.97 3.36
CA VAL A 53 -8.66 6.42 4.23
C VAL A 53 -9.88 6.79 3.41
N VAL A 54 -9.72 7.52 2.33
CA VAL A 54 -10.79 7.87 1.39
C VAL A 54 -11.34 6.60 0.73
N GLY A 55 -10.46 5.74 0.24
CA GLY A 55 -10.86 4.52 -0.47
C GLY A 55 -11.66 4.84 -1.73
N ASN A 56 -12.65 4.01 -2.05
CA ASN A 56 -13.53 4.20 -3.20
C ASN A 56 -14.78 5.05 -2.91
N THR A 57 -14.82 5.78 -1.78
CA THR A 57 -15.96 6.64 -1.44
C THR A 57 -15.99 7.93 -2.26
N THR A 58 -14.86 8.30 -2.85
CA THR A 58 -14.70 9.52 -3.63
C THR A 58 -13.87 9.25 -4.87
N LEU A 59 -14.31 9.74 -6.00
CA LEU A 59 -13.60 9.71 -7.27
C LEU A 59 -13.31 11.14 -7.71
N VAL A 60 -12.15 11.34 -8.31
CA VAL A 60 -11.76 12.63 -8.88
C VAL A 60 -12.21 12.68 -10.34
N ARG A 61 -13.08 13.62 -10.66
CA ARG A 61 -13.46 13.89 -12.05
C ARG A 61 -12.49 14.92 -12.64
N TYR A 62 -11.76 14.52 -13.63
CA TYR A 62 -10.85 15.36 -14.39
C TYR A 62 -11.50 15.78 -15.72
N TYR A 63 -10.75 16.40 -16.59
CA TYR A 63 -11.23 16.92 -17.88
C TYR A 63 -12.04 15.88 -18.69
N ASN A 64 -13.10 16.29 -19.38
CA ASN A 64 -13.90 15.45 -20.29
C ASN A 64 -14.48 14.15 -19.68
N ASN A 65 -14.98 14.21 -18.44
CA ASN A 65 -15.53 13.05 -17.74
C ASN A 65 -14.54 11.92 -17.45
N PHE A 66 -13.25 12.17 -17.53
CA PHE A 66 -12.26 11.23 -17.06
C PHE A 66 -12.32 11.15 -15.54
N ILE A 67 -12.54 9.96 -15.02
CA ILE A 67 -12.76 9.72 -13.57
C ILE A 67 -11.64 8.81 -13.07
N GLU A 68 -10.95 9.28 -12.02
CA GLU A 68 -9.85 8.54 -11.39
C GLU A 68 -10.12 8.30 -9.90
N SER A 69 -9.61 7.18 -9.40
CA SER A 69 -9.60 6.89 -7.98
C SER A 69 -8.39 7.52 -7.28
N CYS A 70 -8.45 7.59 -5.94
CA CYS A 70 -7.31 8.02 -5.13
C CYS A 70 -6.30 6.88 -4.88
N ALA A 71 -6.38 5.75 -5.60
CA ALA A 71 -5.45 4.64 -5.47
C ALA A 71 -4.06 5.03 -5.99
N LEU A 72 -3.04 4.74 -5.19
CA LEU A 72 -1.65 5.04 -5.52
C LEU A 72 -0.78 3.81 -5.33
N PHE A 73 0.05 3.51 -6.33
CA PHE A 73 1.12 2.52 -6.23
C PHE A 73 2.45 3.25 -6.07
N VAL A 74 3.12 3.07 -4.94
CA VAL A 74 4.32 3.86 -4.58
C VAL A 74 5.47 2.95 -4.16
N VAL A 75 6.66 3.27 -4.69
CA VAL A 75 7.91 2.62 -4.32
C VAL A 75 8.89 3.64 -3.75
N LEU A 76 9.32 3.45 -2.50
CA LEU A 76 10.41 4.21 -1.90
C LEU A 76 11.74 3.52 -2.21
N ILE A 77 12.60 4.20 -2.97
CA ILE A 77 13.89 3.65 -3.42
C ILE A 77 15.02 4.26 -2.60
N GLY A 78 15.75 3.44 -1.86
CA GLY A 78 16.88 3.90 -1.06
C GLY A 78 17.79 2.75 -0.62
N LYS A 79 19.04 3.07 -0.30
CA LYS A 79 20.01 2.09 0.24
C LYS A 79 19.47 1.49 1.55
N PRO A 80 19.99 0.32 1.97
CA PRO A 80 19.70 -0.22 3.31
C PRO A 80 19.94 0.82 4.39
N SER A 81 19.20 0.76 5.49
CA SER A 81 19.31 1.65 6.65
C SER A 81 19.09 3.15 6.40
N LYS A 82 18.60 3.54 5.21
CA LYS A 82 18.26 4.95 4.88
C LYS A 82 16.83 5.35 5.26
N GLY A 83 16.24 4.70 6.26
CA GLY A 83 15.00 5.15 6.90
C GLY A 83 13.76 5.13 6.02
N LYS A 84 13.62 4.22 5.04
CA LYS A 84 12.44 4.12 4.16
C LYS A 84 11.17 3.70 4.91
N SER A 85 11.29 2.72 5.80
CA SER A 85 10.13 2.11 6.49
C SER A 85 9.53 2.99 7.56
N ALA A 86 10.33 3.84 8.21
CA ALA A 86 9.86 4.68 9.32
C ALA A 86 8.80 5.71 8.90
N PRO A 87 8.98 6.50 7.81
CA PRO A 87 7.95 7.40 7.31
C PRO A 87 6.64 6.68 6.93
N ILE A 88 6.75 5.48 6.30
CA ILE A 88 5.57 4.67 5.96
C ILE A 88 4.82 4.26 7.22
N LYS A 89 5.52 3.66 8.19
CA LYS A 89 4.92 3.21 9.46
C LYS A 89 4.26 4.36 10.21
N TYR A 90 4.89 5.53 10.21
CA TYR A 90 4.34 6.71 10.85
C TYR A 90 3.04 7.17 10.16
N ALA A 91 3.03 7.26 8.84
CA ALA A 91 1.86 7.67 8.09
C ALA A 91 0.70 6.66 8.19
N LEU A 92 1.00 5.37 8.30
CA LEU A 92 0.01 4.30 8.40
C LEU A 92 -0.44 4.00 9.83
N LYS A 93 0.17 4.62 10.86
CA LYS A 93 -0.06 4.32 12.27
C LYS A 93 -1.55 4.28 12.62
N PHE A 94 -2.31 5.30 12.23
CA PHE A 94 -3.75 5.35 12.51
C PHE A 94 -4.53 4.19 11.87
N LEU A 95 -4.22 3.83 10.62
CA LEU A 95 -4.88 2.72 9.93
C LEU A 95 -4.57 1.38 10.62
N LEU A 96 -3.32 1.18 11.02
CA LEU A 96 -2.88 -0.03 11.72
C LEU A 96 -3.54 -0.15 13.10
N GLU A 97 -3.66 0.95 13.84
CA GLU A 97 -4.37 0.97 15.14
C GLU A 97 -5.87 0.66 14.97
N CYS A 98 -6.51 1.22 13.94
CA CYS A 98 -7.89 0.89 13.62
C CYS A 98 -8.08 -0.60 13.28
N ASP A 99 -7.17 -1.17 12.50
CA ASP A 99 -7.23 -2.59 12.12
C ASP A 99 -6.96 -3.51 13.32
N LEU A 100 -6.07 -3.12 14.23
CA LEU A 100 -5.84 -3.84 15.49
C LEU A 100 -7.11 -3.89 16.37
N GLY A 101 -7.82 -2.76 16.46
CA GLY A 101 -9.10 -2.70 17.17
C GLY A 101 -10.15 -3.62 16.55
N LYS A 102 -10.29 -3.60 15.22
CA LYS A 102 -11.22 -4.49 14.49
C LYS A 102 -10.86 -5.96 14.64
N TYR A 103 -9.56 -6.28 14.61
CA TYR A 103 -9.09 -7.65 14.85
C TYR A 103 -9.45 -8.14 16.24
N SER A 104 -9.36 -7.28 17.26
CA SER A 104 -9.79 -7.61 18.63
C SER A 104 -11.29 -7.92 18.70
N THR A 105 -12.12 -7.08 18.05
CA THR A 105 -13.57 -7.31 17.93
C THR A 105 -13.87 -8.63 17.24
N TYR A 106 -13.26 -8.86 16.07
CA TYR A 106 -13.40 -10.10 15.32
C TYR A 106 -13.05 -11.36 16.15
N LYS A 107 -11.97 -11.32 16.94
CA LYS A 107 -11.62 -12.43 17.84
C LYS A 107 -12.72 -12.74 18.85
N ASN A 108 -13.35 -11.72 19.42
CA ASN A 108 -14.44 -11.90 20.37
C ASN A 108 -15.70 -12.46 19.67
N GLU A 109 -16.01 -12.00 18.48
CA GLU A 109 -17.13 -12.49 17.67
C GLU A 109 -16.91 -13.96 17.26
N VAL A 110 -15.69 -14.33 16.85
CA VAL A 110 -15.35 -15.75 16.53
C VAL A 110 -15.49 -16.63 17.77
N LYS A 111 -15.12 -16.13 18.95
CA LYS A 111 -15.32 -16.86 20.20
C LYS A 111 -16.82 -17.09 20.46
N ALA A 112 -17.62 -16.05 20.40
CA ALA A 112 -19.07 -16.11 20.57
C ALA A 112 -19.73 -17.07 19.56
N TYR A 113 -19.31 -17.01 18.28
CA TYR A 113 -19.77 -17.94 17.26
C TYR A 113 -19.47 -19.41 17.62
N LYS A 114 -18.24 -19.70 18.06
CA LYS A 114 -17.87 -21.07 18.46
C LYS A 114 -18.65 -21.57 19.67
N GLU A 115 -18.90 -20.71 20.63
CA GLU A 115 -19.73 -21.03 21.81
C GLU A 115 -21.19 -21.30 21.39
N ASN A 116 -21.75 -20.49 20.51
CA ASN A 116 -23.09 -20.69 19.95
C ASN A 116 -23.19 -22.01 19.19
N GLU A 117 -22.22 -22.32 18.32
CA GLU A 117 -22.19 -23.59 17.60
C GLU A 117 -22.06 -24.80 18.53
N ALA A 118 -21.28 -24.70 19.63
CA ALA A 118 -21.16 -25.77 20.62
C ALA A 118 -22.50 -26.01 21.34
N ARG A 119 -23.23 -24.96 21.72
CA ARG A 119 -24.56 -25.04 22.36
C ARG A 119 -25.57 -25.67 21.42
N ARG A 120 -25.57 -25.30 20.14
CA ARG A 120 -26.45 -25.92 19.11
C ARG A 120 -26.16 -27.40 18.95
N LYS A 121 -24.90 -27.81 18.93
CA LYS A 121 -24.51 -29.23 18.87
C LYS A 121 -24.94 -30.01 20.10
N ASN A 122 -25.05 -29.37 21.25
CA ASN A 122 -25.54 -29.97 22.49
C ASN A 122 -27.09 -30.04 22.58
N GLY A 123 -27.79 -29.57 21.53
CA GLY A 123 -29.27 -29.64 21.47
C GLY A 123 -29.96 -28.45 22.11
N GLU A 124 -29.23 -27.36 22.45
CA GLU A 124 -29.86 -26.14 22.94
C GLU A 124 -30.51 -25.37 21.80
N GLU A 125 -31.71 -24.84 22.04
CA GLU A 125 -32.41 -23.93 21.11
C GLU A 125 -31.74 -22.53 21.21
N VAL A 126 -30.74 -22.27 20.37
CA VAL A 126 -30.13 -20.97 20.20
C VAL A 126 -30.17 -20.56 18.72
N GLU A 127 -30.37 -19.27 18.47
CA GLU A 127 -30.40 -18.75 17.10
C GLU A 127 -29.07 -18.98 16.39
N PRO A 128 -29.08 -19.36 15.09
CA PRO A 128 -27.87 -19.51 14.32
C PRO A 128 -27.17 -18.16 14.14
N MET A 129 -25.87 -18.14 14.37
CA MET A 129 -25.03 -16.98 14.10
C MET A 129 -24.30 -17.17 12.77
N GLU A 130 -24.11 -16.10 12.02
CA GLU A 130 -23.22 -16.09 10.86
C GLU A 130 -21.75 -16.06 11.32
N TYR A 131 -20.87 -16.69 10.52
CA TYR A 131 -19.44 -16.61 10.81
C TYR A 131 -18.94 -15.18 10.64
N PRO A 132 -18.26 -14.60 11.63
CA PRO A 132 -17.82 -13.21 11.56
C PRO A 132 -16.80 -12.97 10.45
N THR A 133 -16.84 -11.81 9.87
CA THR A 133 -15.90 -11.36 8.83
C THR A 133 -14.88 -10.38 9.37
N LEU A 134 -13.59 -10.64 9.12
CA LEU A 134 -12.53 -9.72 9.51
C LEU A 134 -12.54 -8.46 8.63
N LYS A 135 -12.83 -7.32 9.24
CA LYS A 135 -12.73 -6.01 8.59
C LYS A 135 -11.35 -5.41 8.83
N GLN A 136 -10.53 -5.38 7.78
CA GLN A 136 -9.17 -4.82 7.82
C GLN A 136 -8.87 -4.04 6.56
N ARG A 137 -7.92 -3.12 6.62
CA ARG A 137 -7.53 -2.28 5.49
C ARG A 137 -6.10 -2.47 5.05
N VAL A 138 -5.20 -2.79 5.96
CA VAL A 138 -3.78 -2.92 5.67
C VAL A 138 -3.39 -4.39 5.65
N LEU A 139 -2.81 -4.85 4.53
CA LEU A 139 -2.24 -6.18 4.39
C LEU A 139 -0.74 -6.06 4.14
N ASN A 140 0.05 -6.90 4.79
CA ASN A 140 1.51 -6.90 4.66
C ASN A 140 2.02 -8.09 3.85
N ASP A 141 1.43 -9.27 4.08
CA ASP A 141 1.80 -10.52 3.40
C ASP A 141 0.54 -11.30 3.08
N ALA A 142 0.24 -11.44 1.79
CA ALA A 142 -0.96 -12.10 1.33
C ALA A 142 -0.78 -12.63 -0.10
N THR A 143 -1.37 -13.78 -0.39
CA THR A 143 -1.50 -14.25 -1.78
C THR A 143 -2.57 -13.43 -2.51
N MET A 144 -2.57 -13.47 -3.85
CA MET A 144 -3.58 -12.75 -4.64
C MET A 144 -5.01 -13.19 -4.30
N GLU A 145 -5.21 -14.46 -3.98
CA GLU A 145 -6.50 -14.95 -3.50
C GLU A 145 -6.95 -14.32 -2.18
N ALA A 146 -6.03 -14.19 -1.23
CA ALA A 146 -6.29 -13.56 0.06
C ALA A 146 -6.54 -12.05 -0.10
N ILE A 147 -5.82 -11.39 -1.02
CA ILE A 147 -6.02 -9.97 -1.38
C ILE A 147 -7.43 -9.78 -1.95
N LEU A 148 -7.85 -10.62 -2.89
CA LEU A 148 -9.19 -10.57 -3.49
C LEU A 148 -10.30 -10.82 -2.48
N ALA A 149 -10.13 -11.85 -1.62
CA ALA A 149 -11.09 -12.14 -0.56
C ALA A 149 -11.20 -10.97 0.42
N CYS A 150 -10.07 -10.42 0.86
CA CYS A 150 -10.05 -9.24 1.72
C CYS A 150 -10.71 -8.03 1.06
N LEU A 151 -10.45 -7.78 -0.22
CA LEU A 151 -11.04 -6.66 -0.96
C LEU A 151 -12.56 -6.84 -1.14
N TYR A 152 -13.03 -8.07 -1.36
CA TYR A 152 -14.44 -8.41 -1.43
C TYR A 152 -15.16 -8.09 -0.11
N GLU A 153 -14.56 -8.48 1.02
CA GLU A 153 -15.08 -8.23 2.37
C GLU A 153 -14.93 -6.78 2.84
N ASN A 154 -14.04 -6.02 2.21
CA ASN A 154 -13.78 -4.62 2.53
C ASN A 154 -14.06 -3.71 1.32
N PRO A 155 -15.34 -3.48 0.97
CA PRO A 155 -15.72 -2.78 -0.25
C PRO A 155 -15.23 -1.33 -0.33
N ARG A 156 -14.79 -0.74 0.78
CA ARG A 156 -14.16 0.58 0.80
C ARG A 156 -12.74 0.57 0.28
N GLY A 157 -12.12 -0.61 0.16
CA GLY A 157 -10.76 -0.78 -0.36
C GLY A 157 -9.73 -1.14 0.70
N ILE A 158 -8.55 -1.49 0.21
CA ILE A 158 -7.41 -1.97 1.00
C ILE A 158 -6.12 -1.26 0.63
N LEU A 159 -5.10 -1.43 1.47
CA LEU A 159 -3.74 -0.97 1.25
C LEU A 159 -2.78 -2.14 1.43
N LEU A 160 -1.95 -2.40 0.43
CA LEU A 160 -0.84 -3.34 0.53
C LEU A 160 0.41 -2.59 0.98
N TYR A 161 0.94 -2.97 2.13
CA TYR A 161 2.19 -2.43 2.66
C TYR A 161 3.26 -3.52 2.72
N HIS A 162 4.41 -3.29 2.08
CA HIS A 162 5.55 -4.20 2.13
C HIS A 162 6.82 -3.43 2.49
N ASP A 163 7.54 -3.88 3.52
CA ASP A 163 8.85 -3.32 3.86
C ASP A 163 9.83 -3.47 2.70
N GLU A 164 9.76 -4.63 1.98
CA GLU A 164 10.53 -4.90 0.76
C GLU A 164 9.57 -5.39 -0.33
N LEU A 165 9.30 -4.54 -1.32
CA LEU A 165 8.34 -4.83 -2.43
C LEU A 165 8.76 -6.00 -3.31
N LYS A 166 10.04 -6.40 -3.29
CA LYS A 166 10.51 -7.60 -4.01
C LYS A 166 9.70 -8.84 -3.64
N GLY A 167 9.27 -8.96 -2.38
CA GLY A 167 8.44 -10.07 -1.91
C GLY A 167 7.12 -10.17 -2.66
N LEU A 168 6.40 -9.04 -2.81
CA LEU A 168 5.14 -8.97 -3.54
C LEU A 168 5.32 -9.44 -4.99
N PHE A 169 6.30 -8.89 -5.70
CA PHE A 169 6.55 -9.24 -7.11
C PHE A 169 7.09 -10.67 -7.27
N GLY A 170 7.83 -11.18 -6.30
CA GLY A 170 8.36 -12.54 -6.30
C GLY A 170 7.31 -13.63 -6.09
N THR A 171 6.19 -13.30 -5.46
CA THR A 171 5.04 -14.22 -5.27
C THR A 171 4.04 -14.14 -6.43
N MET A 172 4.00 -13.02 -7.12
CA MET A 172 3.12 -12.82 -8.28
C MET A 172 3.45 -13.80 -9.40
N ASN A 173 2.42 -14.28 -10.06
CA ASN A 173 2.51 -15.18 -11.22
C ASN A 173 3.20 -16.54 -10.96
N ARG A 174 3.42 -16.92 -9.70
CA ARG A 174 4.01 -18.24 -9.36
C ARG A 174 3.20 -19.41 -9.88
N TYR A 175 1.89 -19.27 -9.88
CA TYR A 175 0.96 -20.36 -10.24
C TYR A 175 0.28 -20.13 -11.59
N ARG A 176 0.25 -18.89 -12.11
CA ARG A 176 -0.35 -18.55 -13.41
C ARG A 176 0.38 -17.35 -14.01
N ALA A 177 0.99 -17.56 -15.15
CA ALA A 177 1.68 -16.49 -15.87
C ALA A 177 0.70 -15.34 -16.23
N GLY A 178 0.94 -14.14 -15.74
CA GLY A 178 0.24 -12.91 -16.13
C GLY A 178 -1.03 -12.55 -15.36
N SER A 179 -1.75 -13.51 -14.73
CA SER A 179 -3.08 -13.24 -14.17
C SER A 179 -3.07 -12.28 -12.98
N ASP A 180 -2.06 -12.35 -12.11
CA ASP A 180 -1.97 -11.49 -10.92
C ASP A 180 -1.64 -10.05 -11.29
N THR A 181 -0.82 -9.88 -12.33
CA THR A 181 -0.52 -8.56 -12.89
C THR A 181 -1.77 -7.90 -13.47
N GLU A 182 -2.60 -8.63 -14.22
CA GLU A 182 -3.84 -8.12 -14.79
C GLU A 182 -4.83 -7.68 -13.69
N ILE A 183 -4.89 -8.43 -12.60
CA ILE A 183 -5.71 -8.08 -11.42
C ILE A 183 -5.21 -6.77 -10.80
N LEU A 184 -3.90 -6.59 -10.61
CA LEU A 184 -3.35 -5.33 -10.10
C LEU A 184 -3.60 -4.15 -11.04
N LEU A 185 -3.49 -4.34 -12.36
CA LEU A 185 -3.83 -3.32 -13.35
C LEU A 185 -5.31 -2.94 -13.27
N SER A 186 -6.20 -3.92 -13.07
CA SER A 186 -7.64 -3.67 -12.88
C SER A 186 -7.91 -2.90 -11.58
N MET A 187 -7.22 -3.24 -10.48
CA MET A 187 -7.30 -2.49 -9.22
C MET A 187 -6.85 -1.04 -9.39
N TRP A 188 -5.75 -0.81 -10.11
CA TRP A 188 -5.25 0.53 -10.37
C TRP A 188 -6.18 1.36 -11.23
N SER A 189 -6.74 0.74 -12.29
CA SER A 189 -7.66 1.38 -13.23
C SER A 189 -9.11 1.45 -12.72
N HIS A 190 -9.37 1.01 -11.48
CA HIS A 190 -10.72 0.96 -10.90
C HIS A 190 -11.72 0.16 -11.75
N MET A 191 -11.23 -0.82 -12.51
CA MET A 191 -12.05 -1.68 -13.36
C MET A 191 -12.61 -2.87 -12.60
N PRO A 192 -13.87 -3.28 -12.85
CA PRO A 192 -14.47 -4.42 -12.17
C PRO A 192 -13.63 -5.70 -12.29
N ILE A 193 -13.49 -6.41 -11.18
CA ILE A 193 -12.79 -7.70 -11.11
C ILE A 193 -13.80 -8.82 -10.95
N ASN A 194 -13.75 -9.80 -11.85
CA ASN A 194 -14.58 -10.99 -11.80
C ASN A 194 -13.67 -12.22 -11.82
N VAL A 195 -13.65 -12.97 -10.72
CA VAL A 195 -12.84 -14.19 -10.60
C VAL A 195 -13.77 -15.38 -10.38
N ASN A 196 -13.79 -16.28 -11.37
CA ASN A 196 -14.53 -17.53 -11.31
C ASN A 196 -13.51 -18.68 -11.24
N ARG A 197 -13.53 -19.47 -10.17
CA ARG A 197 -12.67 -20.64 -10.00
C ARG A 197 -13.51 -21.88 -9.76
N LYS A 198 -13.09 -23.01 -10.34
CA LYS A 198 -13.76 -24.29 -10.10
C LYS A 198 -13.59 -24.68 -8.63
N GLY A 199 -14.69 -24.90 -7.91
CA GLY A 199 -14.69 -25.32 -6.50
C GLY A 199 -14.62 -24.19 -5.46
N SER A 200 -14.77 -22.93 -5.88
CA SER A 200 -14.97 -21.79 -4.98
C SER A 200 -16.08 -20.88 -5.50
N ASP A 201 -16.69 -20.12 -4.62
CA ASP A 201 -17.69 -19.14 -5.00
C ASP A 201 -17.07 -18.03 -5.86
N PRO A 202 -17.83 -17.50 -6.84
CA PRO A 202 -17.37 -16.42 -7.69
C PRO A 202 -17.15 -15.13 -6.88
N ILE A 203 -15.99 -14.51 -7.04
CA ILE A 203 -15.70 -13.20 -6.47
C ILE A 203 -15.98 -12.13 -7.51
N LYS A 204 -16.85 -11.16 -7.17
CA LYS A 204 -17.22 -10.04 -8.02
C LYS A 204 -17.03 -8.73 -7.27
N ILE A 205 -16.11 -7.89 -7.73
CA ILE A 205 -15.77 -6.61 -7.12
C ILE A 205 -15.97 -5.52 -8.17
N ASN A 206 -17.03 -4.74 -8.01
CA ASN A 206 -17.43 -3.74 -9.02
C ASN A 206 -16.51 -2.51 -8.99
N ASN A 207 -16.11 -2.07 -7.80
CA ASN A 207 -15.32 -0.86 -7.60
C ASN A 207 -14.08 -1.20 -6.76
N PRO A 208 -13.10 -1.91 -7.31
CA PRO A 208 -11.90 -2.27 -6.56
C PRO A 208 -11.10 -1.01 -6.21
N PHE A 209 -10.68 -0.90 -4.96
CA PHE A 209 -9.72 0.11 -4.52
C PHE A 209 -8.57 -0.57 -3.79
N CYS A 210 -7.38 -0.42 -4.33
CA CYS A 210 -6.17 -0.92 -3.70
C CYS A 210 -5.05 0.10 -3.90
N SER A 211 -4.44 0.55 -2.81
CA SER A 211 -3.17 1.27 -2.86
C SER A 211 -2.02 0.33 -2.50
N ILE A 212 -0.83 0.60 -3.02
CA ILE A 212 0.38 -0.18 -2.72
C ILE A 212 1.47 0.79 -2.28
N ILE A 213 2.14 0.49 -1.18
CA ILE A 213 3.34 1.21 -0.76
C ILE A 213 4.37 0.26 -0.19
N GLY A 214 5.62 0.48 -0.53
CA GLY A 214 6.72 -0.25 0.08
C GLY A 214 8.09 0.27 -0.31
N GLY A 215 9.09 -0.30 0.35
CA GLY A 215 10.49 0.03 0.11
C GLY A 215 11.15 -0.91 -0.89
N THR A 216 12.23 -0.46 -1.51
CA THR A 216 13.17 -1.32 -2.22
C THR A 216 14.57 -0.70 -2.26
N GLN A 217 15.55 -1.52 -2.59
CA GLN A 217 16.92 -1.08 -2.81
C GLN A 217 17.14 -0.76 -4.31
N PRO A 218 18.06 0.17 -4.66
CA PRO A 218 18.28 0.55 -6.06
C PRO A 218 18.64 -0.62 -6.99
N ASP A 219 19.40 -1.57 -6.50
CA ASP A 219 19.84 -2.73 -7.31
C ASP A 219 18.71 -3.77 -7.47
N VAL A 220 17.92 -3.96 -6.42
CA VAL A 220 16.73 -4.81 -6.45
C VAL A 220 15.67 -4.22 -7.35
N PHE A 221 15.45 -2.90 -7.28
CA PHE A 221 14.50 -2.17 -8.12
C PHE A 221 14.74 -2.41 -9.62
N LYS A 222 16.01 -2.40 -10.06
CA LYS A 222 16.33 -2.67 -11.46
C LYS A 222 15.89 -4.07 -11.91
N GLN A 223 15.95 -5.05 -11.01
CA GLN A 223 15.57 -6.44 -11.28
C GLN A 223 14.06 -6.66 -11.24
N MET A 224 13.33 -5.93 -10.38
CA MET A 224 11.88 -6.11 -10.17
C MET A 224 11.06 -5.91 -11.45
N PHE A 225 11.50 -5.01 -12.33
CA PHE A 225 10.78 -4.63 -13.54
C PHE A 225 11.51 -5.06 -14.83
N THR A 226 12.53 -5.92 -14.72
CA THR A 226 13.26 -6.44 -15.90
C THR A 226 12.40 -7.49 -16.60
N GLY A 227 12.17 -7.31 -17.91
CA GLY A 227 11.41 -8.26 -18.73
C GLY A 227 9.88 -8.15 -18.59
N THR A 228 9.36 -7.18 -17.85
CA THR A 228 7.91 -6.91 -17.76
C THR A 228 7.53 -5.74 -18.67
N ASP A 229 7.03 -6.04 -19.87
CA ASP A 229 6.46 -5.04 -20.79
C ASP A 229 4.93 -5.06 -20.74
N ASN A 230 4.38 -5.13 -19.52
CA ASN A 230 2.93 -5.22 -19.27
C ASN A 230 2.32 -3.92 -18.71
N GLY A 231 3.07 -2.83 -18.71
CA GLY A 231 2.64 -1.54 -18.24
C GLY A 231 2.46 -1.42 -16.71
N LEU A 232 2.69 -2.46 -15.92
CA LEU A 232 2.61 -2.38 -14.45
C LEU A 232 3.64 -1.40 -13.87
N PRO A 233 4.90 -1.36 -14.33
CA PRO A 233 5.88 -0.38 -13.84
C PRO A 233 5.43 1.07 -14.01
N ASP A 234 4.68 1.37 -15.07
CA ASP A 234 4.21 2.72 -15.38
C ASP A 234 3.12 3.22 -14.43
N ARG A 235 2.51 2.33 -13.65
CA ARG A 235 1.51 2.64 -12.63
C ARG A 235 2.13 3.01 -11.29
N PHE A 236 3.44 2.77 -11.12
CA PHE A 236 4.12 3.09 -9.88
C PHE A 236 4.74 4.49 -9.88
N LEU A 237 4.51 5.21 -8.81
CA LEU A 237 5.25 6.42 -8.45
C LEU A 237 6.55 6.00 -7.75
N PHE A 238 7.68 6.44 -8.30
CA PHE A 238 8.99 6.12 -7.76
C PHE A 238 9.54 7.31 -6.97
N CYS A 239 9.71 7.12 -5.67
CA CYS A 239 10.30 8.13 -4.80
C CYS A 239 11.70 7.69 -4.38
N ALA A 240 12.71 8.45 -4.81
CA ALA A 240 14.11 8.20 -4.45
C ALA A 240 14.69 9.44 -3.77
N GLN A 241 15.43 9.24 -2.68
CA GLN A 241 16.21 10.34 -2.11
C GLN A 241 17.32 10.78 -3.08
N PRO A 242 17.51 12.09 -3.27
CA PRO A 242 18.75 12.58 -3.86
C PRO A 242 19.93 12.11 -3.00
N VAL A 243 20.99 11.64 -3.63
CA VAL A 243 22.24 11.34 -2.90
C VAL A 243 22.79 12.69 -2.44
N SER A 244 22.66 13.00 -1.16
CA SER A 244 23.33 14.16 -0.59
C SER A 244 24.81 13.82 -0.42
N TYR A 245 25.67 14.56 -1.10
CA TYR A 245 27.13 14.47 -0.98
C TYR A 245 27.68 15.05 0.33
N THR A 246 26.83 15.33 1.32
CA THR A 246 27.20 16.02 2.57
C THR A 246 28.07 15.17 3.51
N HIS A 247 28.31 13.89 3.25
CA HIS A 247 29.20 13.07 4.06
C HIS A 247 30.66 13.00 3.54
N LEU A 248 30.99 13.61 2.42
CA LEU A 248 32.36 13.66 1.94
C LEU A 248 33.20 14.81 2.51
N ARG A 249 32.57 15.78 3.21
CA ARG A 249 33.31 16.90 3.82
C ARG A 249 33.71 16.71 5.29
N ALA A 250 33.27 15.65 5.94
CA ALA A 250 33.59 15.42 7.36
C ALA A 250 34.88 14.64 7.59
N HIS A 251 35.50 14.09 6.53
CA HIS A 251 36.74 13.31 6.64
C HIS A 251 37.97 13.97 6.02
N GLU A 252 37.84 15.15 5.40
CA GLU A 252 38.97 15.84 4.79
C GLU A 252 39.59 16.94 5.67
N THR A 253 39.09 17.15 6.90
CA THR A 253 39.62 18.23 7.79
C THR A 253 40.45 17.74 8.96
N GLU A 254 40.76 16.44 9.08
CA GLU A 254 41.63 15.92 10.13
C GLU A 254 42.99 15.38 9.63
N ALA A 255 43.31 15.53 8.36
CA ALA A 255 44.57 15.02 7.79
C ALA A 255 45.60 16.10 7.37
N ASP A 256 45.32 17.40 7.62
CA ASP A 256 46.23 18.50 7.32
C ASP A 256 46.41 19.47 8.54
N LEU A 257 46.87 18.91 9.66
CA LEU A 257 47.55 19.67 10.71
C LEU A 257 48.68 18.87 11.33
#